data_1b04b5a73a96ed3fc8ace5753f4641ea
#
_entry.id   1b04b5a73a96ed3fc8ace5753f4641ea
#
_cell.length_a   1.000
_cell.length_b   1.000
_cell.length_c   1.000
_cell.angle_alpha   90.00
_cell.angle_beta   90.00
_cell.angle_gamma   90.00
#
_symmetry.space_group_name_H-M   'P 1'
#
loop_
_entity.id
_entity.type
_entity.pdbx_description
1 polymer ?
#
loop_
_entity_poly.entity_id
_entity_poly.type
_entity_poly.pdbx_seq_one_letter_code
_entity_poly.pdbx_strand_id
1 'polypeptide(L)'
;MEEVKKVHSGNMRDSGIELLKVIAILLIVINHVVQTLGSENPLIGYSDYILDLSCATKEMQLVILMIMRHFGTLGNNIFFICSAWFLLDRKTVSVRKITEIMMDVWVIYFILLAAVQIFMGVSVPLIVKSLLPTTFANNWYLTCYILFYAVHTSLNKIILGMTQKQLLKAASVLAFLYIGCDFVKGGLFFPSSLILWGTLYFVIAYIKFYCKETFRSNKVQLILLTIGFLGMVAMVFLTNALGLKTPIFYDKTLKWVVNCNPFLILMALSAFGLAKNFHFKSKLINNISKLSLLVYIIHENILVRAYIRPLIWQWLYKQVGYDHVVALALAYAVVWFILALILSEVYQKTLQRAVQKLGTVVTNVVKELYGLYEHCMLKIS
;
A
#
# COMPACT_ATOMS: atom_id res chain seq x y z
N MET A 1 14.68 1.08 -51.04
CA MET A 1 14.35 0.13 -49.94
C MET A 1 15.41 0.31 -48.85
N GLU A 2 15.22 1.30 -47.98
CA GLU A 2 16.05 1.52 -46.80
C GLU A 2 15.23 1.08 -45.56
N GLU A 3 15.64 -0.03 -44.98
CA GLU A 3 15.13 -0.48 -43.67
C GLU A 3 15.60 0.51 -42.59
N VAL A 4 14.70 1.37 -42.14
CA VAL A 4 14.90 2.19 -40.96
C VAL A 4 14.94 1.27 -39.76
N LYS A 5 16.14 0.88 -39.32
CA LYS A 5 16.40 0.31 -37.98
C LYS A 5 15.90 1.29 -36.94
N LYS A 6 14.68 1.05 -36.39
CA LYS A 6 14.24 1.70 -35.17
C LYS A 6 15.17 1.26 -34.04
N VAL A 7 16.19 2.05 -33.80
CA VAL A 7 16.97 2.02 -32.58
C VAL A 7 15.97 2.24 -31.41
N HIS A 8 15.70 1.21 -30.64
CA HIS A 8 15.01 1.32 -29.36
C HIS A 8 15.91 2.10 -28.40
N SER A 9 15.92 3.42 -28.53
CA SER A 9 16.39 4.29 -27.46
C SER A 9 15.40 4.09 -26.32
N GLY A 10 15.81 3.34 -25.30
CA GLY A 10 15.02 3.11 -24.12
C GLY A 10 14.67 4.44 -23.46
N ASN A 11 13.51 4.97 -23.79
CA ASN A 11 13.01 6.21 -23.20
C ASN A 11 12.93 6.00 -21.69
N MET A 12 13.85 6.62 -20.94
CA MET A 12 13.83 6.56 -19.47
C MET A 12 12.48 7.08 -19.00
N ARG A 13 11.82 6.32 -18.10
CA ARG A 13 10.56 6.72 -17.47
C ARG A 13 10.72 8.08 -16.80
N ASP A 14 9.65 8.87 -16.80
CA ASP A 14 9.55 10.08 -15.99
C ASP A 14 9.67 9.71 -14.52
N SER A 15 10.63 10.32 -13.83
CA SER A 15 10.97 9.97 -12.46
C SER A 15 10.11 10.68 -11.41
N GLY A 16 9.23 11.62 -11.78
CA GLY A 16 8.36 12.31 -10.83
C GLY A 16 7.41 11.35 -10.11
N ILE A 17 6.66 10.54 -10.88
CA ILE A 17 5.77 9.51 -10.30
C ILE A 17 6.56 8.40 -9.63
N GLU A 18 7.73 8.04 -10.16
CA GLU A 18 8.58 7.01 -9.55
C GLU A 18 9.12 7.48 -8.18
N LEU A 19 9.50 8.76 -8.04
CA LEU A 19 9.88 9.35 -6.75
C LEU A 19 8.71 9.31 -5.76
N LEU A 20 7.51 9.65 -6.20
CA LEU A 20 6.32 9.56 -5.35
C LEU A 20 6.08 8.14 -4.82
N LYS A 21 6.29 7.10 -5.62
CA LYS A 21 6.20 5.71 -5.17
C LYS A 21 7.28 5.36 -4.15
N VAL A 22 8.51 5.87 -4.31
CA VAL A 22 9.58 5.68 -3.31
C VAL A 22 9.21 6.34 -1.99
N ILE A 23 8.65 7.55 -2.03
CA ILE A 23 8.14 8.23 -0.83
C ILE A 23 7.00 7.41 -0.21
N ALA A 24 6.06 6.93 -1.01
CA ALA A 24 4.91 6.17 -0.54
C ALA A 24 5.33 4.87 0.18
N ILE A 25 6.29 4.10 -0.35
CA ILE A 25 6.76 2.90 0.34
C ILE A 25 7.50 3.23 1.64
N LEU A 26 8.27 4.31 1.68
CA LEU A 26 8.90 4.78 2.91
C LEU A 26 7.86 5.16 3.97
N LEU A 27 6.80 5.89 3.59
CA LEU A 27 5.69 6.22 4.49
C LEU A 27 4.99 4.97 5.03
N ILE A 28 4.82 3.94 4.20
CA ILE A 28 4.26 2.64 4.61
C ILE A 28 5.19 1.96 5.62
N VAL A 29 6.51 1.96 5.38
CA VAL A 29 7.49 1.37 6.31
C VAL A 29 7.48 2.12 7.65
N ILE A 30 7.45 3.45 7.66
CA ILE A 30 7.34 4.25 8.89
C ILE A 30 6.10 3.85 9.69
N ASN A 31 4.94 3.79 9.05
CA ASN A 31 3.72 3.34 9.72
C ASN A 31 3.83 1.94 10.31
N HIS A 32 4.40 0.99 9.57
CA HIS A 32 4.51 -0.40 10.03
C HIS A 32 5.53 -0.55 11.18
N VAL A 33 6.58 0.27 11.19
CA VAL A 33 7.47 0.38 12.35
C VAL A 33 6.69 0.91 13.55
N VAL A 34 6.00 2.03 13.41
CA VAL A 34 5.19 2.60 14.50
C VAL A 34 4.10 1.64 14.98
N GLN A 35 3.51 0.85 14.08
CA GLN A 35 2.58 -0.23 14.45
C GLN A 35 3.25 -1.31 15.32
N THR A 36 4.52 -1.59 15.08
CA THR A 36 5.29 -2.59 15.84
C THR A 36 5.53 -2.15 17.29
N LEU A 37 5.52 -0.84 17.57
CA LEU A 37 5.75 -0.32 18.93
C LEU A 37 4.68 -0.79 19.94
N GLY A 38 3.47 -1.08 19.46
CA GLY A 38 2.37 -1.63 20.24
C GLY A 38 2.18 -3.15 20.09
N SER A 39 3.18 -3.87 19.55
CA SER A 39 3.04 -5.30 19.25
C SER A 39 3.90 -6.16 20.17
N GLU A 40 3.32 -7.25 20.66
CA GLU A 40 4.07 -8.29 21.36
C GLU A 40 4.96 -9.07 20.41
N ASN A 41 6.13 -9.48 20.91
CA ASN A 41 6.94 -10.51 20.27
C ASN A 41 6.51 -11.89 20.79
N PRO A 42 6.13 -12.86 19.94
CA PRO A 42 5.65 -14.17 20.40
C PRO A 42 6.71 -15.02 21.12
N LEU A 43 7.99 -14.64 21.05
CA LEU A 43 9.09 -15.33 21.76
C LEU A 43 9.31 -14.77 23.16
N ILE A 44 9.06 -13.48 23.37
CA ILE A 44 9.36 -12.76 24.61
C ILE A 44 8.08 -12.53 25.43
N GLY A 45 6.93 -12.48 24.74
CA GLY A 45 5.64 -12.12 25.35
C GLY A 45 5.48 -10.61 25.55
N TYR A 46 4.57 -10.22 26.44
CA TYR A 46 4.33 -8.83 26.79
C TYR A 46 5.57 -8.24 27.50
N SER A 47 5.92 -7.00 27.17
CA SER A 47 7.02 -6.29 27.79
C SER A 47 6.69 -4.80 27.98
N ASP A 48 7.40 -4.17 28.92
CA ASP A 48 7.30 -2.73 29.23
C ASP A 48 7.71 -1.82 28.05
N TYR A 49 8.24 -2.41 26.99
CA TYR A 49 8.64 -1.70 25.77
C TYR A 49 7.51 -1.53 24.75
N ILE A 50 6.30 -1.95 25.09
CA ILE A 50 5.09 -1.77 24.28
C ILE A 50 4.50 -0.40 24.57
N LEU A 51 4.27 0.37 23.51
CA LEU A 51 3.65 1.69 23.55
C LEU A 51 2.22 1.62 23.03
N ASP A 52 1.24 1.92 23.87
CA ASP A 52 -0.16 1.98 23.47
C ASP A 52 -0.48 3.35 22.83
N LEU A 53 -0.69 3.34 21.53
CA LEU A 53 -1.11 4.50 20.75
C LEU A 53 -2.63 4.63 20.58
N SER A 54 -3.39 3.66 21.07
CA SER A 54 -4.86 3.68 20.97
C SER A 54 -5.52 4.58 22.02
N CYS A 55 -4.83 4.85 23.12
CA CYS A 55 -5.33 5.63 24.24
C CYS A 55 -4.91 7.11 24.14
N ALA A 56 -5.80 8.00 24.59
CA ALA A 56 -5.52 9.43 24.67
C ALA A 56 -4.45 9.72 25.72
N THR A 57 -3.54 10.64 25.40
CA THR A 57 -2.34 10.91 26.19
C THR A 57 -1.98 12.41 26.20
N LYS A 58 -1.29 12.85 27.25
CA LYS A 58 -0.65 14.17 27.33
C LYS A 58 0.77 14.16 26.74
N GLU A 59 1.32 12.99 26.47
CA GLU A 59 2.68 12.80 26.01
C GLU A 59 2.79 13.15 24.52
N MET A 60 3.44 14.26 24.20
CA MET A 60 3.56 14.77 22.82
C MET A 60 4.25 13.78 21.89
N GLN A 61 5.20 13.00 22.36
CA GLN A 61 5.88 11.98 21.57
C GLN A 61 4.89 10.91 21.06
N LEU A 62 3.96 10.45 21.91
CA LEU A 62 2.92 9.50 21.50
C LEU A 62 1.95 10.13 20.49
N VAL A 63 1.60 11.42 20.67
CA VAL A 63 0.76 12.15 19.69
C VAL A 63 1.46 12.24 18.32
N ILE A 64 2.76 12.49 18.29
CA ILE A 64 3.54 12.49 17.04
C ILE A 64 3.53 11.08 16.40
N LEU A 65 3.71 10.03 17.19
CA LEU A 65 3.62 8.64 16.69
C LEU A 65 2.22 8.32 16.17
N MET A 66 1.15 8.82 16.80
CA MET A 66 -0.23 8.72 16.27
C MET A 66 -0.38 9.39 14.90
N ILE A 67 0.24 10.55 14.67
CA ILE A 67 0.29 11.19 13.35
C ILE A 67 1.00 10.28 12.34
N MET A 68 2.15 9.70 12.71
CA MET A 68 2.91 8.80 11.85
C MET A 68 2.14 7.52 11.49
N ARG A 69 1.17 7.08 12.32
CA ARG A 69 0.25 5.96 12.00
C ARG A 69 -0.59 6.22 10.74
N HIS A 70 -0.83 7.46 10.35
CA HIS A 70 -1.59 7.82 9.14
C HIS A 70 -0.74 7.71 7.86
N PHE A 71 0.58 7.65 7.97
CA PHE A 71 1.49 7.59 6.82
C PHE A 71 1.31 6.33 5.98
N GLY A 72 0.99 5.19 6.61
CA GLY A 72 0.72 3.95 5.87
C GLY A 72 -0.52 4.05 4.99
N THR A 73 -1.59 4.62 5.51
CA THR A 73 -2.81 4.89 4.76
C THR A 73 -2.57 5.86 3.60
N LEU A 74 -1.79 6.93 3.85
CA LEU A 74 -1.39 7.86 2.80
C LEU A 74 -0.60 7.15 1.70
N GLY A 75 0.41 6.36 2.07
CA GLY A 75 1.22 5.58 1.13
C GLY A 75 0.39 4.59 0.32
N ASN A 76 -0.53 3.86 0.94
CA ASN A 76 -1.45 2.94 0.26
C ASN A 76 -2.31 3.66 -0.78
N ASN A 77 -2.90 4.80 -0.42
CA ASN A 77 -3.70 5.61 -1.33
C ASN A 77 -2.87 6.14 -2.50
N ILE A 78 -1.64 6.61 -2.26
CA ILE A 78 -0.71 7.04 -3.32
C ILE A 78 -0.43 5.90 -4.30
N PHE A 79 -0.08 4.70 -3.81
CA PHE A 79 0.17 3.55 -4.68
C PHE A 79 -1.04 3.15 -5.50
N PHE A 80 -2.23 3.17 -4.87
CA PHE A 80 -3.45 2.87 -5.60
C PHE A 80 -3.73 3.92 -6.68
N ILE A 81 -3.65 5.22 -6.37
CA ILE A 81 -3.87 6.31 -7.33
C ILE A 81 -2.90 6.24 -8.50
N CYS A 82 -1.59 6.01 -8.23
CA CYS A 82 -0.59 5.79 -9.28
C CYS A 82 -0.97 4.63 -10.20
N SER A 83 -1.44 3.52 -9.63
CA SER A 83 -1.84 2.34 -10.41
C SER A 83 -3.13 2.60 -11.20
N ALA A 84 -4.16 3.14 -10.54
CA ALA A 84 -5.47 3.42 -11.12
C ALA A 84 -5.38 4.36 -12.32
N TRP A 85 -4.55 5.40 -12.23
CA TRP A 85 -4.37 6.35 -13.32
C TRP A 85 -3.93 5.68 -14.63
N PHE A 86 -3.01 4.72 -14.55
CA PHE A 86 -2.51 4.01 -15.73
C PHE A 86 -3.41 2.83 -16.13
N LEU A 87 -4.13 2.22 -15.19
CA LEU A 87 -5.06 1.13 -15.48
C LEU A 87 -6.26 1.60 -16.30
N LEU A 88 -6.68 2.87 -16.16
CA LEU A 88 -7.75 3.47 -16.99
C LEU A 88 -7.46 3.42 -18.49
N ASP A 89 -6.18 3.39 -18.91
CA ASP A 89 -5.78 3.27 -20.30
C ASP A 89 -5.58 1.82 -20.77
N ARG A 90 -5.66 0.84 -19.85
CA ARG A 90 -5.42 -0.57 -20.17
C ARG A 90 -6.69 -1.25 -20.65
N LYS A 91 -6.57 -1.98 -21.75
CA LYS A 91 -7.69 -2.72 -22.37
C LYS A 91 -7.75 -4.18 -22.00
N THR A 92 -6.66 -4.75 -21.45
CA THR A 92 -6.52 -6.19 -21.19
C THR A 92 -5.91 -6.46 -19.82
N VAL A 93 -6.29 -7.57 -19.22
CA VAL A 93 -5.67 -8.14 -18.02
C VAL A 93 -4.56 -9.10 -18.45
N SER A 94 -3.40 -9.00 -17.81
CA SER A 94 -2.30 -9.94 -18.01
C SER A 94 -2.30 -10.99 -16.90
N VAL A 95 -2.76 -12.19 -17.19
CA VAL A 95 -2.71 -13.36 -16.27
C VAL A 95 -1.27 -13.62 -15.85
N ARG A 96 -0.33 -13.53 -16.80
CA ARG A 96 1.10 -13.68 -16.52
C ARG A 96 1.60 -12.72 -15.44
N LYS A 97 1.17 -11.45 -15.45
CA LYS A 97 1.56 -10.48 -14.42
C LYS A 97 1.03 -10.89 -13.03
N ILE A 98 -0.20 -11.42 -12.97
CA ILE A 98 -0.79 -11.90 -11.71
C ILE A 98 0.02 -13.08 -11.18
N THR A 99 0.29 -14.08 -12.03
CA THR A 99 1.04 -15.27 -11.61
C THR A 99 2.48 -14.94 -11.20
N GLU A 100 3.18 -14.05 -11.92
CA GLU A 100 4.52 -13.59 -11.55
C GLU A 100 4.54 -12.94 -10.16
N ILE A 101 3.58 -12.06 -9.86
CA ILE A 101 3.46 -11.44 -8.53
C ILE A 101 3.17 -12.49 -7.44
N MET A 102 2.25 -13.42 -7.68
CA MET A 102 1.94 -14.49 -6.72
C MET A 102 3.14 -15.38 -6.45
N MET A 103 3.91 -15.71 -7.47
CA MET A 103 5.14 -16.50 -7.32
C MET A 103 6.21 -15.76 -6.53
N ASP A 104 6.43 -14.47 -6.77
CA ASP A 104 7.35 -13.65 -5.97
C ASP A 104 6.93 -13.66 -4.48
N VAL A 105 5.63 -13.51 -4.17
CA VAL A 105 5.11 -13.59 -2.80
C VAL A 105 5.42 -14.96 -2.18
N TRP A 106 5.06 -16.04 -2.84
CA TRP A 106 5.23 -17.38 -2.30
C TRP A 106 6.71 -17.72 -2.04
N VAL A 107 7.59 -17.44 -2.98
CA VAL A 107 9.02 -17.74 -2.82
C VAL A 107 9.62 -16.93 -1.69
N ILE A 108 9.32 -15.65 -1.56
CA ILE A 108 9.81 -14.82 -0.45
C ILE A 108 9.27 -15.34 0.88
N TYR A 109 7.99 -15.74 0.95
CA TYR A 109 7.40 -16.30 2.15
C TYR A 109 8.05 -17.65 2.54
N PHE A 110 8.35 -18.52 1.61
CA PHE A 110 9.05 -19.78 1.87
C PHE A 110 10.48 -19.56 2.38
N ILE A 111 11.22 -18.62 1.77
CA ILE A 111 12.58 -18.29 2.21
C ILE A 111 12.55 -17.77 3.65
N LEU A 112 11.66 -16.83 3.95
CA LEU A 112 11.55 -16.25 5.29
C LEU A 112 11.03 -17.26 6.31
N LEU A 113 10.07 -18.14 5.92
CA LEU A 113 9.59 -19.21 6.79
C LEU A 113 10.73 -20.17 7.16
N ALA A 114 11.51 -20.62 6.17
CA ALA A 114 12.66 -21.49 6.42
C ALA A 114 13.69 -20.84 7.34
N ALA A 115 14.03 -19.57 7.08
CA ALA A 115 14.98 -18.83 7.91
C ALA A 115 14.47 -18.66 9.35
N VAL A 116 13.25 -18.14 9.56
CA VAL A 116 12.71 -17.91 10.90
C VAL A 116 12.50 -19.23 11.64
N GLN A 117 12.04 -20.30 10.94
CA GLN A 117 11.86 -21.62 11.55
C GLN A 117 13.20 -22.20 12.09
N ILE A 118 14.29 -22.04 11.34
CA ILE A 118 15.62 -22.57 11.75
C ILE A 118 16.16 -21.82 12.97
N PHE A 119 16.04 -20.49 13.02
CA PHE A 119 16.69 -19.68 14.04
C PHE A 119 15.81 -19.39 15.26
N MET A 120 14.48 -19.41 15.13
CA MET A 120 13.59 -18.90 16.16
C MET A 120 12.46 -19.88 16.49
N GLY A 121 12.13 -20.81 15.58
CA GLY A 121 10.91 -21.61 15.66
C GLY A 121 9.65 -20.79 15.30
N VAL A 122 8.69 -21.39 14.63
CA VAL A 122 7.45 -20.72 14.20
C VAL A 122 6.26 -21.52 14.67
N SER A 123 5.25 -20.83 15.24
CA SER A 123 4.00 -21.47 15.65
C SER A 123 3.22 -22.03 14.45
N VAL A 124 2.53 -23.15 14.64
CA VAL A 124 1.76 -23.83 13.59
C VAL A 124 0.79 -22.89 12.86
N PRO A 125 0.01 -22.00 13.53
CA PRO A 125 -0.86 -21.06 12.84
C PRO A 125 -0.11 -20.11 11.89
N LEU A 126 1.09 -19.66 12.26
CA LEU A 126 1.91 -18.80 11.41
C LEU A 126 2.56 -19.54 10.25
N ILE A 127 2.90 -20.83 10.43
CA ILE A 127 3.34 -21.71 9.32
C ILE A 127 2.23 -21.81 8.28
N VAL A 128 1.00 -22.18 8.68
CA VAL A 128 -0.14 -22.29 7.76
C VAL A 128 -0.43 -20.98 7.03
N LYS A 129 -0.43 -19.85 7.73
CA LYS A 129 -0.59 -18.52 7.12
C LYS A 129 0.53 -18.18 6.16
N SER A 130 1.76 -18.60 6.44
CA SER A 130 2.91 -18.36 5.56
C SER A 130 2.91 -19.23 4.31
N LEU A 131 2.34 -20.43 4.37
CA LEU A 131 2.18 -21.31 3.22
C LEU A 131 1.10 -20.82 2.23
N LEU A 132 0.11 -20.09 2.71
CA LEU A 132 -1.03 -19.59 1.92
C LEU A 132 -1.17 -18.06 2.05
N PRO A 133 -0.13 -17.27 1.72
CA PRO A 133 -0.07 -15.84 2.03
C PRO A 133 -1.18 -15.02 1.37
N THR A 134 -1.56 -15.34 0.15
CA THR A 134 -2.64 -14.65 -0.58
C THR A 134 -4.02 -15.04 -0.09
N THR A 135 -4.24 -16.31 0.27
CA THR A 135 -5.52 -16.82 0.80
C THR A 135 -5.85 -16.18 2.14
N PHE A 136 -4.86 -16.06 3.02
CA PHE A 136 -5.03 -15.37 4.31
C PHE A 136 -4.86 -13.85 4.24
N ALA A 137 -4.68 -13.29 3.04
CA ALA A 137 -4.47 -11.87 2.82
C ALA A 137 -3.39 -11.26 3.74
N ASN A 138 -2.30 -12.01 3.99
CA ASN A 138 -1.21 -11.55 4.86
C ASN A 138 -0.61 -10.22 4.36
N ASN A 139 -0.51 -10.08 3.03
CA ASN A 139 -0.24 -8.82 2.35
C ASN A 139 -1.56 -8.29 1.75
N TRP A 140 -2.47 -7.84 2.60
CA TRP A 140 -3.84 -7.45 2.22
C TRP A 140 -3.90 -6.48 1.03
N TYR A 141 -2.98 -5.51 0.97
CA TYR A 141 -2.88 -4.55 -0.11
C TYR A 141 -2.64 -5.24 -1.46
N LEU A 142 -1.72 -6.19 -1.49
CA LEU A 142 -1.36 -6.91 -2.70
C LEU A 142 -2.50 -7.84 -3.16
N THR A 143 -3.13 -8.54 -2.22
CA THR A 143 -4.30 -9.38 -2.52
C THR A 143 -5.42 -8.54 -3.12
N CYS A 144 -5.72 -7.39 -2.51
CA CYS A 144 -6.70 -6.43 -3.01
C CYS A 144 -6.31 -5.90 -4.41
N TYR A 145 -5.01 -5.61 -4.63
CA TYR A 145 -4.50 -5.16 -5.93
C TYR A 145 -4.69 -6.22 -7.02
N ILE A 146 -4.39 -7.48 -6.74
CA ILE A 146 -4.58 -8.59 -7.69
C ILE A 146 -6.06 -8.71 -8.08
N LEU A 147 -6.97 -8.68 -7.11
CA LEU A 147 -8.41 -8.73 -7.36
C LEU A 147 -8.88 -7.52 -8.16
N PHE A 148 -8.45 -6.33 -7.79
CA PHE A 148 -8.77 -5.11 -8.53
C PHE A 148 -8.22 -5.14 -9.96
N TYR A 149 -6.97 -5.59 -10.13
CA TYR A 149 -6.34 -5.74 -11.44
C TYR A 149 -7.08 -6.74 -12.33
N ALA A 150 -7.68 -7.80 -11.76
CA ALA A 150 -8.48 -8.75 -12.52
C ALA A 150 -9.77 -8.13 -13.06
N VAL A 151 -10.40 -7.20 -12.34
CA VAL A 151 -11.71 -6.64 -12.71
C VAL A 151 -11.65 -5.26 -13.40
N HIS A 152 -10.48 -4.59 -13.41
CA HIS A 152 -10.38 -3.20 -13.88
C HIS A 152 -10.84 -2.98 -15.32
N THR A 153 -10.66 -3.95 -16.22
CA THR A 153 -11.11 -3.83 -17.62
C THR A 153 -12.62 -3.79 -17.77
N SER A 154 -13.35 -4.49 -16.89
CA SER A 154 -14.82 -4.43 -16.82
C SER A 154 -15.26 -3.06 -16.31
N LEU A 155 -14.58 -2.55 -15.26
CA LEU A 155 -14.84 -1.19 -14.76
C LEU A 155 -14.54 -0.13 -15.83
N ASN A 156 -13.46 -0.30 -16.62
CA ASN A 156 -13.15 0.60 -17.74
C ASN A 156 -14.28 0.65 -18.77
N LYS A 157 -14.86 -0.50 -19.12
CA LYS A 157 -15.99 -0.54 -20.07
C LYS A 157 -17.20 0.24 -19.52
N ILE A 158 -17.51 0.08 -18.23
CA ILE A 158 -18.59 0.81 -17.56
C ILE A 158 -18.31 2.32 -17.58
N ILE A 159 -17.11 2.74 -17.14
CA ILE A 159 -16.71 4.15 -17.05
C ILE A 159 -16.73 4.82 -18.44
N LEU A 160 -16.18 4.17 -19.46
CA LEU A 160 -16.12 4.71 -20.82
C LEU A 160 -17.49 4.77 -21.50
N GLY A 161 -18.46 3.96 -21.06
CA GLY A 161 -19.86 4.03 -21.51
C GLY A 161 -20.67 5.15 -20.85
N MET A 162 -20.13 5.82 -19.82
CA MET A 162 -20.84 6.89 -19.10
C MET A 162 -20.62 8.27 -19.74
N THR A 163 -21.65 9.09 -19.77
CA THR A 163 -21.51 10.53 -20.02
C THR A 163 -20.81 11.22 -18.85
N GLN A 164 -20.29 12.44 -19.08
CA GLN A 164 -19.67 13.24 -18.03
C GLN A 164 -20.57 13.39 -16.78
N LYS A 165 -21.86 13.69 -16.98
CA LYS A 165 -22.84 13.88 -15.89
C LYS A 165 -23.08 12.57 -15.12
N GLN A 166 -23.16 11.44 -15.81
CA GLN A 166 -23.34 10.12 -15.20
C GLN A 166 -22.11 9.73 -14.37
N LEU A 167 -20.90 9.93 -14.92
CA LEU A 167 -19.65 9.64 -14.21
C LEU A 167 -19.49 10.54 -12.97
N LEU A 168 -19.79 11.85 -13.08
CA LEU A 168 -19.76 12.75 -11.94
C LEU A 168 -20.74 12.29 -10.85
N LYS A 169 -22.00 11.98 -11.23
CA LYS A 169 -23.02 11.50 -10.27
C LYS A 169 -22.55 10.21 -9.58
N ALA A 170 -22.07 9.23 -10.35
CA ALA A 170 -21.57 7.97 -9.80
C ALA A 170 -20.39 8.19 -8.85
N ALA A 171 -19.37 8.96 -9.27
CA ALA A 171 -18.22 9.28 -8.44
C ALA A 171 -18.61 10.02 -7.14
N SER A 172 -19.55 10.98 -7.22
CA SER A 172 -20.01 11.75 -6.06
C SER A 172 -20.81 10.89 -5.07
N VAL A 173 -21.74 10.06 -5.55
CA VAL A 173 -22.53 9.17 -4.69
C VAL A 173 -21.62 8.13 -4.02
N LEU A 174 -20.73 7.48 -4.78
CA LEU A 174 -19.79 6.51 -4.23
C LEU A 174 -18.83 7.17 -3.22
N ALA A 175 -18.31 8.37 -3.51
CA ALA A 175 -17.47 9.10 -2.58
C ALA A 175 -18.20 9.50 -1.30
N PHE A 176 -19.45 9.96 -1.40
CA PHE A 176 -20.26 10.26 -0.23
C PHE A 176 -20.46 9.02 0.66
N LEU A 177 -20.80 7.87 0.07
CA LEU A 177 -21.04 6.64 0.83
C LEU A 177 -19.76 6.02 1.39
N TYR A 178 -18.76 5.76 0.54
CA TYR A 178 -17.59 4.95 0.87
C TYR A 178 -16.35 5.76 1.28
N ILE A 179 -16.38 7.08 1.18
CA ILE A 179 -15.38 7.97 1.77
C ILE A 179 -16.02 8.73 2.93
N GLY A 180 -17.09 9.49 2.68
CA GLY A 180 -17.72 10.34 3.69
C GLY A 180 -18.33 9.55 4.84
N CYS A 181 -19.37 8.74 4.55
CA CYS A 181 -20.09 7.99 5.60
C CYS A 181 -19.22 6.94 6.28
N ASP A 182 -18.37 6.23 5.50
CA ASP A 182 -17.48 5.22 6.04
C ASP A 182 -16.42 5.84 6.95
N PHE A 183 -15.89 7.02 6.60
CA PHE A 183 -14.98 7.78 7.45
C PHE A 183 -15.63 8.19 8.78
N VAL A 184 -16.83 8.74 8.77
CA VAL A 184 -17.55 9.15 9.99
C VAL A 184 -17.75 7.96 10.93
N LYS A 185 -18.06 6.80 10.39
CA LYS A 185 -18.20 5.56 11.15
C LYS A 185 -16.86 4.97 11.61
N GLY A 186 -15.74 5.39 11.05
CA GLY A 186 -14.40 4.88 11.33
C GLY A 186 -14.03 3.62 10.54
N GLY A 187 -14.46 3.57 9.28
CA GLY A 187 -14.10 2.50 8.34
C GLY A 187 -14.87 1.18 8.51
N LEU A 188 -16.02 1.19 9.18
CA LEU A 188 -16.79 -0.02 9.52
C LEU A 188 -18.11 -0.16 8.78
N PHE A 189 -18.42 0.73 7.85
CA PHE A 189 -19.68 0.68 7.11
C PHE A 189 -19.65 -0.45 6.08
N PHE A 190 -18.58 -0.51 5.28
CA PHE A 190 -18.25 -1.61 4.39
C PHE A 190 -16.75 -1.89 4.47
N PRO A 191 -16.30 -2.87 5.27
CA PRO A 191 -14.89 -3.12 5.53
C PRO A 191 -14.17 -3.79 4.34
N SER A 192 -14.35 -3.25 3.13
CA SER A 192 -13.69 -3.76 1.93
C SER A 192 -12.87 -2.68 1.25
N SER A 193 -11.55 -2.81 1.31
CA SER A 193 -10.63 -1.97 0.54
C SER A 193 -10.89 -2.04 -0.97
N LEU A 194 -11.42 -3.14 -1.47
CA LEU A 194 -11.77 -3.30 -2.88
C LEU A 194 -12.89 -2.35 -3.31
N ILE A 195 -13.90 -2.15 -2.46
CA ILE A 195 -15.02 -1.23 -2.73
C ILE A 195 -14.52 0.22 -2.71
N LEU A 196 -13.70 0.58 -1.71
CA LEU A 196 -13.06 1.89 -1.67
C LEU A 196 -12.22 2.16 -2.92
N TRP A 197 -11.45 1.16 -3.37
CA TRP A 197 -10.65 1.30 -4.58
C TRP A 197 -11.51 1.44 -5.84
N GLY A 198 -12.64 0.72 -5.92
CA GLY A 198 -13.64 0.94 -6.95
C GLY A 198 -14.15 2.39 -6.93
N THR A 199 -14.51 2.90 -5.75
CA THR A 199 -14.94 4.30 -5.55
C THR A 199 -13.88 5.29 -6.02
N LEU A 200 -12.64 5.14 -5.54
CA LEU A 200 -11.53 6.01 -5.95
C LEU A 200 -11.25 5.91 -7.46
N TYR A 201 -11.49 4.74 -8.07
CA TYR A 201 -11.31 4.57 -9.51
C TYR A 201 -12.26 5.44 -10.32
N PHE A 202 -13.52 5.56 -9.92
CA PHE A 202 -14.50 6.47 -10.54
C PHE A 202 -14.12 7.94 -10.33
N VAL A 203 -13.64 8.30 -9.14
CA VAL A 203 -13.15 9.66 -8.84
C VAL A 203 -11.94 10.00 -9.70
N ILE A 204 -10.95 9.09 -9.78
CA ILE A 204 -9.73 9.27 -10.59
C ILE A 204 -10.08 9.35 -12.09
N ALA A 205 -11.03 8.54 -12.55
CA ALA A 205 -11.49 8.60 -13.94
C ALA A 205 -12.11 9.97 -14.26
N TYR A 206 -12.98 10.48 -13.39
CA TYR A 206 -13.54 11.82 -13.57
C TYR A 206 -12.47 12.91 -13.61
N ILE A 207 -11.52 12.88 -12.68
CA ILE A 207 -10.39 13.83 -12.65
C ILE A 207 -9.56 13.72 -13.94
N LYS A 208 -9.23 12.51 -14.35
CA LYS A 208 -8.40 12.25 -15.53
C LYS A 208 -9.04 12.74 -16.83
N PHE A 209 -10.34 12.55 -16.97
CA PHE A 209 -11.03 12.85 -18.24
C PHE A 209 -11.54 14.29 -18.30
N TYR A 210 -11.96 14.86 -17.16
CA TYR A 210 -12.71 16.13 -17.18
C TYR A 210 -12.09 17.27 -16.35
N CYS A 211 -11.10 16.99 -15.46
CA CYS A 211 -10.48 18.01 -14.60
C CYS A 211 -9.01 18.29 -14.96
N LYS A 212 -8.64 18.19 -16.23
CA LYS A 212 -7.24 18.26 -16.68
C LYS A 212 -6.53 19.55 -16.26
N GLU A 213 -7.16 20.70 -16.45
CA GLU A 213 -6.57 22.01 -16.18
C GLU A 213 -6.35 22.24 -14.68
N THR A 214 -7.38 21.95 -13.86
CA THR A 214 -7.27 22.06 -12.40
C THR A 214 -6.20 21.12 -11.87
N PHE A 215 -6.08 19.91 -12.43
CA PHE A 215 -5.11 18.92 -12.03
C PHE A 215 -3.67 19.28 -12.41
N ARG A 216 -3.46 20.08 -13.45
CA ARG A 216 -2.16 20.61 -13.88
C ARG A 216 -1.66 21.78 -13.03
N SER A 217 -2.51 22.45 -12.27
CA SER A 217 -2.12 23.59 -11.45
C SER A 217 -1.37 23.18 -10.17
N ASN A 218 -0.06 23.35 -10.15
CA ASN A 218 0.76 23.07 -8.95
C ASN A 218 0.31 23.87 -7.74
N LYS A 219 -0.14 25.11 -7.94
CA LYS A 219 -0.67 25.97 -6.85
C LYS A 219 -1.90 25.32 -6.21
N VAL A 220 -2.85 24.82 -7.01
CA VAL A 220 -4.05 24.13 -6.50
C VAL A 220 -3.63 22.85 -5.76
N GLN A 221 -2.72 22.06 -6.33
CA GLN A 221 -2.26 20.82 -5.68
C GLN A 221 -1.57 21.09 -4.36
N LEU A 222 -0.73 22.13 -4.25
CA LEU A 222 -0.09 22.51 -2.98
C LEU A 222 -1.12 22.95 -1.92
N ILE A 223 -2.10 23.75 -2.32
CA ILE A 223 -3.18 24.18 -1.39
C ILE A 223 -3.94 22.96 -0.87
N LEU A 224 -4.36 22.04 -1.75
CA LEU A 224 -5.10 20.84 -1.38
C LEU A 224 -4.26 19.88 -0.53
N LEU A 225 -2.97 19.75 -0.82
CA LEU A 225 -2.03 18.96 -0.02
C LEU A 225 -1.91 19.56 1.41
N THR A 226 -1.79 20.89 1.51
CA THR A 226 -1.71 21.58 2.80
C THR A 226 -3.01 21.44 3.59
N ILE A 227 -4.18 21.60 2.96
CA ILE A 227 -5.48 21.38 3.60
C ILE A 227 -5.60 19.96 4.12
N GLY A 228 -5.23 18.96 3.30
CA GLY A 228 -5.23 17.55 3.71
C GLY A 228 -4.31 17.30 4.91
N PHE A 229 -3.08 17.84 4.87
CA PHE A 229 -2.12 17.68 5.96
C PHE A 229 -2.61 18.32 7.25
N LEU A 230 -3.03 19.59 7.20
CA LEU A 230 -3.56 20.31 8.38
C LEU A 230 -4.83 19.66 8.92
N GLY A 231 -5.73 19.17 8.04
CA GLY A 231 -6.93 18.45 8.43
C GLY A 231 -6.62 17.15 9.15
N MET A 232 -5.66 16.36 8.64
CA MET A 232 -5.19 15.12 9.27
C MET A 232 -4.57 15.42 10.65
N VAL A 233 -3.68 16.39 10.77
CA VAL A 233 -3.04 16.77 12.04
C VAL A 233 -4.10 17.29 13.04
N ALA A 234 -4.97 18.19 12.61
CA ALA A 234 -6.06 18.72 13.45
C ALA A 234 -6.99 17.60 13.95
N MET A 235 -7.29 16.61 13.11
CA MET A 235 -8.10 15.45 13.49
C MET A 235 -7.43 14.63 14.59
N VAL A 236 -6.12 14.36 14.52
CA VAL A 236 -5.39 13.64 15.56
C VAL A 236 -5.41 14.39 16.87
N PHE A 237 -5.09 15.69 16.86
CA PHE A 237 -5.14 16.52 18.07
C PHE A 237 -6.54 16.62 18.67
N LEU A 238 -7.57 16.79 17.83
CA LEU A 238 -8.97 16.85 18.29
C LEU A 238 -9.40 15.54 18.93
N THR A 239 -9.10 14.41 18.29
CA THR A 239 -9.44 13.08 18.82
C THR A 239 -8.76 12.81 20.16
N ASN A 240 -7.46 13.14 20.24
CA ASN A 240 -6.70 13.01 21.47
C ASN A 240 -7.25 13.92 22.59
N ALA A 241 -7.54 15.19 22.29
CA ALA A 241 -8.10 16.13 23.26
C ALA A 241 -9.49 15.73 23.75
N LEU A 242 -10.35 15.17 22.87
CA LEU A 242 -11.64 14.61 23.24
C LEU A 242 -11.47 13.38 24.14
N GLY A 243 -10.51 12.51 23.84
CA GLY A 243 -10.19 11.34 24.64
C GLY A 243 -9.74 11.69 26.06
N LEU A 244 -8.95 12.76 26.23
CA LEU A 244 -8.54 13.25 27.56
C LEU A 244 -9.69 13.82 28.38
N LYS A 245 -10.79 14.26 27.74
CA LYS A 245 -11.93 14.89 28.41
C LYS A 245 -13.12 13.93 28.57
N THR A 246 -13.25 12.91 27.74
CA THR A 246 -14.46 12.11 27.63
C THR A 246 -14.10 10.61 27.52
N PRO A 247 -14.52 9.77 28.48
CA PRO A 247 -14.16 8.34 28.51
C PRO A 247 -14.50 7.57 27.22
N ILE A 248 -15.60 7.96 26.52
CA ILE A 248 -16.03 7.32 25.27
C ILE A 248 -14.96 7.44 24.15
N PHE A 249 -14.13 8.49 24.16
CA PHE A 249 -13.09 8.71 23.17
C PHE A 249 -11.70 8.33 23.63
N TYR A 250 -11.54 7.87 24.89
CA TYR A 250 -10.23 7.61 25.47
C TYR A 250 -9.41 6.58 24.67
N ASP A 251 -10.03 5.49 24.25
CA ASP A 251 -9.42 4.39 23.48
C ASP A 251 -9.72 4.48 21.96
N LYS A 252 -9.95 5.68 21.43
CA LYS A 252 -10.36 5.91 20.04
C LYS A 252 -9.39 6.76 19.23
N THR A 253 -8.18 7.01 19.72
CA THR A 253 -7.21 7.88 19.03
C THR A 253 -6.84 7.41 17.62
N LEU A 254 -6.84 6.10 17.38
CA LEU A 254 -6.57 5.51 16.07
C LEU A 254 -7.82 5.20 15.23
N LYS A 255 -9.02 5.60 15.69
CA LYS A 255 -10.30 5.28 15.02
C LYS A 255 -10.30 5.69 13.55
N TRP A 256 -9.69 6.81 13.21
CA TRP A 256 -9.67 7.36 11.85
C TRP A 256 -8.38 7.08 11.07
N VAL A 257 -7.55 6.14 11.54
CA VAL A 257 -6.45 5.57 10.75
C VAL A 257 -7.03 4.54 9.77
N VAL A 258 -7.78 5.02 8.81
CA VAL A 258 -8.54 4.20 7.85
C VAL A 258 -8.28 4.65 6.40
N ASN A 259 -8.34 3.72 5.45
CA ASN A 259 -8.05 4.01 4.05
C ASN A 259 -9.04 5.01 3.40
N CYS A 260 -10.27 5.10 3.92
CA CYS A 260 -11.30 6.05 3.47
C CYS A 260 -11.14 7.46 4.08
N ASN A 261 -10.08 7.75 4.84
CA ASN A 261 -9.86 9.08 5.41
C ASN A 261 -9.75 10.14 4.31
N PRO A 262 -10.68 11.11 4.22
CA PRO A 262 -10.74 12.08 3.13
C PRO A 262 -9.53 13.01 3.08
N PHE A 263 -8.93 13.35 4.22
CA PHE A 263 -7.73 14.18 4.27
C PHE A 263 -6.54 13.46 3.64
N LEU A 264 -6.39 12.16 3.91
CA LEU A 264 -5.31 11.34 3.32
C LEU A 264 -5.54 11.05 1.84
N ILE A 265 -6.79 10.87 1.41
CA ILE A 265 -7.15 10.75 -0.01
C ILE A 265 -6.84 12.06 -0.74
N LEU A 266 -7.20 13.21 -0.16
CA LEU A 266 -6.91 14.52 -0.73
C LEU A 266 -5.40 14.74 -0.86
N MET A 267 -4.63 14.43 0.19
CA MET A 267 -3.16 14.48 0.14
C MET A 267 -2.59 13.58 -0.96
N ALA A 268 -3.08 12.35 -1.07
CA ALA A 268 -2.58 11.39 -2.06
C ALA A 268 -2.88 11.83 -3.50
N LEU A 269 -4.09 12.34 -3.77
CA LEU A 269 -4.46 12.90 -5.08
C LEU A 269 -3.60 14.11 -5.44
N SER A 270 -3.42 15.02 -4.48
CA SER A 270 -2.62 16.24 -4.68
C SER A 270 -1.14 15.93 -4.87
N ALA A 271 -0.57 15.02 -4.07
CA ALA A 271 0.80 14.56 -4.23
C ALA A 271 1.02 13.90 -5.60
N PHE A 272 0.05 13.11 -6.08
CA PHE A 272 0.10 12.54 -7.43
C PHE A 272 0.04 13.64 -8.51
N GLY A 273 -0.81 14.65 -8.37
CA GLY A 273 -0.87 15.81 -9.27
C GLY A 273 0.48 16.52 -9.37
N LEU A 274 1.10 16.83 -8.23
CA LEU A 274 2.44 17.45 -8.18
C LEU A 274 3.50 16.56 -8.83
N ALA A 275 3.54 15.28 -8.49
CA ALA A 275 4.51 14.34 -9.04
C ALA A 275 4.36 14.15 -10.55
N LYS A 276 3.11 14.18 -11.06
CA LYS A 276 2.83 14.11 -12.49
C LYS A 276 3.28 15.34 -13.26
N ASN A 277 3.29 16.50 -12.61
CA ASN A 277 3.75 17.76 -13.19
C ASN A 277 5.26 17.98 -13.03
N PHE A 278 5.94 17.15 -12.22
CA PHE A 278 7.37 17.26 -11.95
C PHE A 278 8.16 16.31 -12.84
N HIS A 279 8.68 16.84 -13.95
CA HIS A 279 9.37 16.05 -14.99
C HIS A 279 10.88 16.08 -14.81
N PHE A 280 11.47 14.93 -14.50
CA PHE A 280 12.91 14.74 -14.49
C PHE A 280 13.27 13.27 -14.74
N LYS A 281 14.57 12.97 -14.98
CA LYS A 281 15.05 11.62 -15.25
C LYS A 281 16.17 11.22 -14.29
N SER A 282 15.93 10.19 -13.47
CA SER A 282 16.91 9.61 -12.55
C SER A 282 16.90 8.09 -12.62
N LYS A 283 18.03 7.49 -13.01
CA LYS A 283 18.20 6.03 -13.02
C LYS A 283 18.06 5.43 -11.61
N LEU A 284 18.62 6.12 -10.61
CA LEU A 284 18.59 5.67 -9.21
C LEU A 284 17.14 5.56 -8.72
N ILE A 285 16.35 6.64 -8.84
CA ILE A 285 14.95 6.67 -8.40
C ILE A 285 14.12 5.62 -9.13
N ASN A 286 14.31 5.51 -10.45
CA ASN A 286 13.58 4.52 -11.24
C ASN A 286 13.93 3.08 -10.84
N ASN A 287 15.18 2.80 -10.45
CA ASN A 287 15.59 1.47 -9.98
C ASN A 287 15.01 1.17 -8.59
N ILE A 288 15.09 2.12 -7.65
CA ILE A 288 14.48 1.96 -6.32
C ILE A 288 12.97 1.74 -6.43
N SER A 289 12.28 2.54 -7.25
CA SER A 289 10.83 2.42 -7.44
C SER A 289 10.40 1.05 -8.00
N LYS A 290 11.21 0.42 -8.87
CA LYS A 290 10.93 -0.93 -9.36
C LYS A 290 10.92 -1.98 -8.24
N LEU A 291 11.68 -1.75 -7.17
CA LEU A 291 11.77 -2.66 -6.02
C LEU A 291 10.64 -2.47 -5.02
N SER A 292 9.82 -1.41 -5.13
CA SER A 292 8.81 -1.04 -4.13
C SER A 292 7.88 -2.20 -3.76
N LEU A 293 7.48 -3.03 -4.73
CA LEU A 293 6.63 -4.20 -4.46
C LEU A 293 7.37 -5.26 -3.65
N LEU A 294 8.62 -5.56 -3.99
CA LEU A 294 9.45 -6.53 -3.25
C LEU A 294 9.74 -6.04 -1.84
N VAL A 295 10.05 -4.74 -1.70
CA VAL A 295 10.20 -4.09 -0.39
C VAL A 295 8.95 -4.28 0.44
N TYR A 296 7.74 -4.06 -0.15
CA TYR A 296 6.48 -4.28 0.54
C TYR A 296 6.32 -5.74 1.00
N ILE A 297 6.56 -6.72 0.13
CA ILE A 297 6.42 -8.14 0.45
C ILE A 297 7.38 -8.57 1.57
N ILE A 298 8.63 -8.10 1.52
CA ILE A 298 9.67 -8.47 2.49
C ILE A 298 9.40 -7.83 3.86
N HIS A 299 9.21 -6.51 3.90
CA HIS A 299 9.09 -5.81 5.18
C HIS A 299 7.77 -6.06 5.90
N GLU A 300 6.69 -6.37 5.17
CA GLU A 300 5.36 -6.66 5.73
C GLU A 300 5.05 -8.16 5.77
N ASN A 301 6.05 -9.01 5.57
CA ASN A 301 5.91 -10.44 5.80
C ASN A 301 5.43 -10.72 7.23
N ILE A 302 4.47 -11.64 7.39
CA ILE A 302 3.87 -11.93 8.70
C ILE A 302 4.91 -12.37 9.75
N LEU A 303 5.97 -13.06 9.33
CA LEU A 303 7.04 -13.53 10.23
C LEU A 303 7.97 -12.38 10.62
N VAL A 304 8.28 -11.48 9.69
CA VAL A 304 9.03 -10.26 9.97
C VAL A 304 8.27 -9.39 10.96
N ARG A 305 6.96 -9.25 10.76
CA ARG A 305 6.07 -8.47 11.63
C ARG A 305 5.92 -9.08 13.01
N ALA A 306 5.82 -10.41 13.11
CA ALA A 306 5.58 -11.09 14.37
C ALA A 306 6.86 -11.32 15.20
N TYR A 307 7.98 -11.58 14.57
CA TYR A 307 9.21 -11.99 15.25
C TYR A 307 10.34 -10.96 15.15
N ILE A 308 10.72 -10.58 13.94
CA ILE A 308 11.97 -9.85 13.72
C ILE A 308 11.86 -8.38 14.14
N ARG A 309 10.83 -7.66 13.65
CA ARG A 309 10.66 -6.24 13.98
C ARG A 309 10.44 -5.97 15.47
N PRO A 310 9.56 -6.69 16.19
CA PRO A 310 9.40 -6.48 17.62
C PRO A 310 10.65 -6.78 18.43
N LEU A 311 11.40 -7.84 18.08
CA LEU A 311 12.64 -8.20 18.75
C LEU A 311 13.69 -7.09 18.64
N ILE A 312 13.92 -6.59 17.42
CA ILE A 312 14.88 -5.52 17.19
C ILE A 312 14.42 -4.22 17.85
N TRP A 313 13.12 -3.89 17.76
CA TRP A 313 12.56 -2.71 18.41
C TRP A 313 12.78 -2.74 19.92
N GLN A 314 12.43 -3.82 20.60
CA GLN A 314 12.61 -3.95 22.05
C GLN A 314 14.05 -3.80 22.47
N TRP A 315 15.00 -4.39 21.71
CA TRP A 315 16.42 -4.22 21.95
C TRP A 315 16.87 -2.76 21.83
N LEU A 316 16.47 -2.08 20.74
CA LEU A 316 16.81 -0.67 20.50
C LEU A 316 16.20 0.26 21.57
N TYR A 317 14.91 0.04 21.88
CA TYR A 317 14.20 0.86 22.88
C TYR A 317 14.84 0.73 24.26
N LYS A 318 15.30 -0.45 24.65
CA LYS A 318 16.02 -0.68 25.91
C LYS A 318 17.32 0.15 26.00
N GLN A 319 17.98 0.40 24.87
CA GLN A 319 19.24 1.19 24.86
C GLN A 319 18.97 2.70 24.86
N VAL A 320 17.93 3.16 24.18
CA VAL A 320 17.68 4.59 23.90
C VAL A 320 16.68 5.21 24.86
N GLY A 321 15.66 4.44 25.26
CA GLY A 321 14.61 4.89 26.17
C GLY A 321 13.52 5.71 25.49
N TYR A 322 12.54 6.14 26.32
CA TYR A 322 11.33 6.83 25.86
C TYR A 322 11.61 8.25 25.35
N ASP A 323 12.57 8.97 25.95
CA ASP A 323 12.80 10.40 25.64
C ASP A 323 13.13 10.68 24.16
N HIS A 324 13.65 9.68 23.46
CA HIS A 324 14.02 9.77 22.04
C HIS A 324 13.20 8.84 21.13
N VAL A 325 12.03 8.36 21.59
CA VAL A 325 11.26 7.32 20.91
C VAL A 325 10.83 7.69 19.49
N VAL A 326 10.48 8.95 19.22
CA VAL A 326 10.11 9.41 17.86
C VAL A 326 11.32 9.37 16.92
N ALA A 327 12.46 9.90 17.36
CA ALA A 327 13.70 9.88 16.58
C ALA A 327 14.16 8.43 16.33
N LEU A 328 14.07 7.59 17.36
CA LEU A 328 14.39 6.16 17.26
C LEU A 328 13.48 5.45 16.25
N ALA A 329 12.17 5.67 16.31
CA ALA A 329 11.21 5.07 15.38
C ALA A 329 11.49 5.48 13.92
N LEU A 330 11.81 6.76 13.68
CA LEU A 330 12.18 7.25 12.35
C LEU A 330 13.50 6.64 11.86
N ALA A 331 14.55 6.64 12.71
CA ALA A 331 15.83 6.05 12.35
C ALA A 331 15.68 4.55 12.05
N TYR A 332 14.95 3.82 12.89
CA TYR A 332 14.66 2.42 12.69
C TYR A 332 13.90 2.16 11.38
N ALA A 333 12.89 3.00 11.06
CA ALA A 333 12.16 2.88 9.81
C ALA A 333 13.05 3.10 8.58
N VAL A 334 13.97 4.08 8.61
CA VAL A 334 14.91 4.34 7.52
C VAL A 334 15.89 3.16 7.35
N VAL A 335 16.46 2.67 8.43
CA VAL A 335 17.38 1.50 8.40
C VAL A 335 16.64 0.28 7.87
N TRP A 336 15.41 0.04 8.35
CA TRP A 336 14.57 -1.07 7.89
C TRP A 336 14.22 -0.97 6.41
N PHE A 337 13.91 0.23 5.93
CA PHE A 337 13.65 0.48 4.52
C PHE A 337 14.89 0.19 3.65
N ILE A 338 16.08 0.64 4.07
CA ILE A 338 17.34 0.37 3.35
C ILE A 338 17.63 -1.13 3.34
N LEU A 339 17.46 -1.83 4.46
CA LEU A 339 17.65 -3.29 4.53
C LEU A 339 16.69 -4.02 3.58
N ALA A 340 15.41 -3.65 3.59
CA ALA A 340 14.42 -4.23 2.69
C ALA A 340 14.73 -3.95 1.21
N LEU A 341 15.29 -2.77 0.87
CA LEU A 341 15.78 -2.46 -0.47
C LEU A 341 16.94 -3.37 -0.88
N ILE A 342 17.95 -3.55 -0.01
CA ILE A 342 19.08 -4.42 -0.28
C ILE A 342 18.62 -5.85 -0.51
N LEU A 343 17.77 -6.38 0.36
CA LEU A 343 17.20 -7.73 0.22
C LEU A 343 16.39 -7.87 -1.07
N SER A 344 15.61 -6.85 -1.42
CA SER A 344 14.84 -6.82 -2.68
C SER A 344 15.74 -6.85 -3.90
N GLU A 345 16.85 -6.11 -3.89
CA GLU A 345 17.81 -6.08 -4.99
C GLU A 345 18.55 -7.42 -5.12
N VAL A 346 18.97 -8.02 -3.99
CA VAL A 346 19.57 -9.36 -3.98
C VAL A 346 18.59 -10.38 -4.57
N TYR A 347 17.33 -10.41 -4.09
CA TYR A 347 16.31 -11.29 -4.64
C TYR A 347 16.09 -11.09 -6.14
N GLN A 348 15.99 -9.84 -6.58
CA GLN A 348 15.79 -9.51 -7.99
C GLN A 348 16.93 -10.02 -8.88
N LYS A 349 18.17 -9.88 -8.41
CA LYS A 349 19.35 -10.28 -9.19
C LYS A 349 19.59 -11.79 -9.20
N THR A 350 19.24 -12.49 -8.13
CA THR A 350 19.53 -13.93 -7.95
C THR A 350 18.37 -14.83 -8.34
N LEU A 351 17.20 -14.64 -7.77
CA LEU A 351 16.08 -15.58 -7.81
C LEU A 351 14.96 -15.18 -8.77
N GLN A 352 14.68 -13.87 -8.91
CA GLN A 352 13.47 -13.41 -9.59
C GLN A 352 13.32 -13.92 -11.02
N ARG A 353 14.43 -14.04 -11.76
CA ARG A 353 14.37 -14.58 -13.14
C ARG A 353 13.89 -16.04 -13.18
N ALA A 354 14.35 -16.88 -12.25
CA ALA A 354 13.92 -18.28 -12.14
C ALA A 354 12.45 -18.37 -11.71
N VAL A 355 12.06 -17.55 -10.74
CA VAL A 355 10.69 -17.45 -10.23
C VAL A 355 9.72 -17.01 -11.33
N GLN A 356 10.08 -16.03 -12.15
CA GLN A 356 9.27 -15.59 -13.28
C GLN A 356 9.13 -16.63 -14.38
N LYS A 357 10.17 -17.45 -14.64
CA LYS A 357 10.05 -18.61 -15.53
C LYS A 357 9.03 -19.62 -15.00
N LEU A 358 9.08 -19.92 -13.70
CA LEU A 358 8.10 -20.78 -13.05
C LEU A 358 6.68 -20.20 -13.15
N GLY A 359 6.53 -18.88 -12.92
CA GLY A 359 5.28 -18.17 -13.11
C GLY A 359 4.73 -18.27 -14.54
N THR A 360 5.60 -18.32 -15.55
CA THR A 360 5.18 -18.56 -16.95
C THR A 360 4.61 -19.96 -17.14
N VAL A 361 5.22 -20.99 -16.53
CA VAL A 361 4.69 -22.37 -16.56
C VAL A 361 3.32 -22.43 -15.90
N VAL A 362 3.17 -21.85 -14.70
CA VAL A 362 1.89 -21.78 -14.00
C VAL A 362 0.84 -21.04 -14.85
N THR A 363 1.22 -19.96 -15.52
CA THR A 363 0.32 -19.22 -16.43
C THR A 363 -0.22 -20.12 -17.55
N ASN A 364 0.63 -20.94 -18.15
CA ASN A 364 0.21 -21.83 -19.23
C ASN A 364 -0.76 -22.89 -18.72
N VAL A 365 -0.46 -23.51 -17.57
CA VAL A 365 -1.37 -24.48 -16.93
C VAL A 365 -2.73 -23.86 -16.61
N VAL A 366 -2.75 -22.64 -16.04
CA VAL A 366 -4.01 -21.92 -15.75
C VAL A 366 -4.81 -21.66 -17.03
N LYS A 367 -4.16 -21.28 -18.12
CA LYS A 367 -4.84 -21.05 -19.41
C LYS A 367 -5.40 -22.33 -20.00
N GLU A 368 -4.68 -23.44 -19.93
CA GLU A 368 -5.17 -24.75 -20.39
C GLU A 368 -6.39 -25.19 -19.57
N LEU A 369 -6.33 -25.09 -18.24
CA LEU A 369 -7.46 -25.41 -17.36
C LEU A 369 -8.68 -24.53 -17.65
N TYR A 370 -8.46 -23.24 -17.91
CA TYR A 370 -9.55 -22.32 -18.27
C TYR A 370 -10.17 -22.69 -19.62
N GLY A 371 -9.36 -23.02 -20.62
CA GLY A 371 -9.85 -23.49 -21.92
C GLY A 371 -10.67 -24.79 -21.82
N LEU A 372 -10.23 -25.73 -20.97
CA LEU A 372 -10.99 -26.93 -20.67
C LEU A 372 -12.34 -26.63 -20.01
N TYR A 373 -12.33 -25.71 -19.04
CA TYR A 373 -13.56 -25.26 -18.36
C TYR A 373 -14.55 -24.63 -19.34
N GLU A 374 -14.10 -23.67 -20.19
CA GLU A 374 -14.94 -23.07 -21.23
C GLU A 374 -15.54 -24.13 -22.18
N HIS A 375 -14.71 -25.08 -22.61
CA HIS A 375 -15.19 -26.17 -23.49
C HIS A 375 -16.25 -27.04 -22.82
N CYS A 376 -16.10 -27.34 -21.51
CA CYS A 376 -17.08 -28.09 -20.76
C CYS A 376 -18.39 -27.30 -20.59
N MET A 377 -18.30 -26.00 -20.26
CA MET A 377 -19.48 -25.15 -20.04
C MET A 377 -20.29 -24.94 -21.33
N LEU A 378 -19.61 -24.76 -22.46
CA LEU A 378 -20.26 -24.63 -23.79
C LEU A 378 -20.94 -25.94 -24.27
N LYS A 379 -20.58 -27.10 -23.70
CA LYS A 379 -21.29 -28.37 -23.99
C LYS A 379 -22.52 -28.62 -23.12
N ILE A 380 -22.65 -27.87 -22.01
CA ILE A 380 -23.77 -27.98 -21.06
C ILE A 380 -24.87 -26.94 -21.36
N SER A 381 -24.51 -25.86 -22.05
CA SER A 381 -25.44 -24.83 -22.55
C SER A 381 -26.00 -25.18 -23.91
#